data_199e7cd77b65fb7774ccdb67345710a5
#
_entry.id   199e7cd77b65fb7774ccdb67345710a5
#
_cell.length_a   1.000
_cell.length_b   1.000
_cell.length_c   1.000
_cell.angle_alpha   90.00
_cell.angle_beta   90.00
_cell.angle_gamma   90.00
#
_symmetry.space_group_name_H-M   'P 1'
#
loop_
_entity.id
_entity.type
_entity.pdbx_description
1 polymer ?
#
loop_
_entity_poly.entity_id
_entity_poly.type
_entity_poly.pdbx_seq_one_letter_code
_entity_poly.pdbx_strand_id
1 'polypeptide(L)'
;MVMPWPYPEFPFTGDGPEPDDADTRLASLVAQRLSADWTTRRQQITVTVQNRVVILAGLVADPATRLVAAELAWDVPGVFDVCNALRLYGGRRGGR
;
A
#
# COMPACT_ATOMS: atom_id res chain seq x y z
N MET A 1 -23.28 -18.66 -19.22
CA MET A 1 -22.60 -18.82 -18.78
C MET A 1 -22.40 -18.54 -17.61
N VAL A 2 -22.01 -18.89 -16.95
CA VAL A 2 -21.93 -18.70 -15.84
C VAL A 2 -20.94 -18.04 -15.39
N MET A 3 -20.92 -17.37 -14.51
CA MET A 3 -20.02 -16.77 -14.08
C MET A 3 -19.58 -17.25 -12.96
N PRO A 4 -18.59 -17.57 -12.80
CA PRO A 4 -18.07 -18.06 -11.68
C PRO A 4 -17.82 -17.08 -10.64
N TRP A 5 -17.90 -15.88 -10.82
CA TRP A 5 -17.61 -14.96 -9.91
C TRP A 5 -18.55 -14.88 -8.85
N PRO A 6 -18.22 -14.97 -7.67
CA PRO A 6 -19.14 -14.83 -6.62
C PRO A 6 -19.55 -13.43 -6.46
N TYR A 7 -18.89 -12.48 -6.92
CA TYR A 7 -19.33 -11.19 -6.77
C TYR A 7 -19.63 -10.62 -8.02
N PRO A 8 -20.44 -9.75 -8.06
CA PRO A 8 -20.86 -9.16 -9.19
C PRO A 8 -19.97 -8.21 -9.53
N GLU A 9 -19.50 -8.18 -10.22
CA GLU A 9 -18.69 -7.31 -10.51
C GLU A 9 -19.20 -6.21 -10.82
N PHE A 10 -19.89 -6.03 -10.85
CA PHE A 10 -20.30 -5.01 -11.04
C PHE A 10 -20.76 -4.32 -10.61
N PRO A 11 -20.97 -4.31 -10.13
CA PRO A 11 -21.63 -3.57 -9.70
C PRO A 11 -21.30 -2.34 -9.77
N PHE A 12 -20.62 -2.06 -9.88
CA PHE A 12 -20.26 -0.97 -9.89
C PHE A 12 -20.25 -0.38 -10.88
N THR A 13 -20.58 -0.46 -11.37
CA THR A 13 -20.63 0.08 -12.33
C THR A 13 -21.00 1.35 -12.19
N GLY A 14 -20.49 2.05 -11.93
CA GLY A 14 -20.75 3.31 -11.92
C GLY A 14 -21.54 3.74 -10.84
N ASP A 15 -22.18 3.01 -10.26
CA ASP A 15 -22.86 3.37 -9.28
C ASP A 15 -22.29 3.11 -8.11
N GLY A 16 -21.36 2.37 -7.96
CA GLY A 16 -20.73 2.11 -6.76
C GLY A 16 -19.91 3.20 -6.33
N PRO A 17 -19.38 3.12 -5.20
CA PRO A 17 -18.55 4.14 -4.73
C PRO A 17 -17.32 4.13 -5.48
N GLU A 18 -16.90 5.17 -6.00
CA GLU A 18 -15.74 5.20 -6.71
C GLU A 18 -14.65 5.56 -5.85
N PRO A 19 -13.41 5.25 -6.15
CA PRO A 19 -12.27 5.64 -5.39
C PRO A 19 -12.23 7.13 -5.36
N ASP A 20 -11.93 7.66 -4.24
CA ASP A 20 -11.75 9.06 -4.10
C ASP A 20 -10.55 9.45 -4.93
N ASP A 21 -10.62 10.51 -5.68
CA ASP A 21 -9.50 11.00 -6.44
C ASP A 21 -8.34 11.30 -5.54
N ALA A 22 -8.58 11.78 -4.35
CA ALA A 22 -7.52 12.08 -3.41
C ALA A 22 -6.79 10.81 -3.05
N ASP A 23 -7.52 9.73 -2.83
CA ASP A 23 -6.89 8.47 -2.48
C ASP A 23 -6.05 7.94 -3.64
N THR A 24 -6.55 8.04 -4.85
CA THR A 24 -5.80 7.59 -6.01
C THR A 24 -4.52 8.40 -6.17
N ARG A 25 -4.62 9.69 -5.98
CA ARG A 25 -3.47 10.54 -6.11
C ARG A 25 -2.45 10.24 -5.02
N LEU A 26 -2.91 10.04 -3.79
CA LEU A 26 -2.00 9.73 -2.70
C LEU A 26 -1.31 8.41 -2.95
N ALA A 27 -2.02 7.41 -3.46
CA ALA A 27 -1.41 6.13 -3.73
C ALA A 27 -0.28 6.28 -4.75
N SER A 28 -0.50 7.09 -5.77
CA SER A 28 0.54 7.32 -6.77
C SER A 28 1.73 8.04 -6.18
N LEU A 29 1.48 9.03 -5.35
CA LEU A 29 2.58 9.80 -4.77
C LEU A 29 3.41 8.96 -3.80
N VAL A 30 2.74 8.14 -3.01
CA VAL A 30 3.45 7.26 -2.10
C VAL A 30 4.26 6.25 -2.88
N ALA A 31 3.66 5.67 -3.92
CA ALA A 31 4.38 4.70 -4.73
C ALA A 31 5.60 5.32 -5.38
N GLN A 32 5.48 6.55 -5.85
CA GLN A 32 6.61 7.24 -6.43
C GLN A 32 7.71 7.47 -5.42
N ARG A 33 7.36 7.87 -4.21
CA ARG A 33 8.35 8.08 -3.18
C ARG A 33 9.07 6.79 -2.85
N LEU A 34 8.34 5.70 -2.75
CA LEU A 34 8.95 4.43 -2.43
C LEU A 34 9.83 3.93 -3.57
N SER A 35 9.42 4.19 -4.79
CA SER A 35 10.21 3.76 -5.95
C SER A 35 11.48 4.58 -6.13
N ALA A 36 11.46 5.79 -5.66
CA ALA A 36 12.60 6.66 -5.81
C ALA A 36 13.61 6.52 -4.67
N ASP A 37 13.18 5.98 -3.56
CA ASP A 37 14.06 5.90 -2.42
C ASP A 37 14.96 4.68 -2.51
N TRP A 38 16.24 4.88 -2.23
CA TRP A 38 17.21 3.84 -2.35
C TRP A 38 16.90 2.64 -1.47
N THR A 39 16.32 2.88 -0.29
CA THR A 39 16.03 1.83 0.65
C THR A 39 14.85 0.99 0.24
N THR A 40 13.84 1.59 -0.34
CA THR A 40 12.58 0.90 -0.58
C THR A 40 12.37 0.48 -2.03
N ARG A 41 13.13 1.01 -2.95
CA ARG A 41 12.78 0.84 -4.36
C ARG A 41 12.85 -0.59 -4.86
N ARG A 42 13.60 -1.45 -4.20
CA ARG A 42 13.67 -2.82 -4.65
C ARG A 42 12.87 -3.78 -3.81
N GLN A 43 12.09 -3.25 -2.90
CA GLN A 43 11.31 -4.08 -2.02
C GLN A 43 9.94 -4.34 -2.62
N GLN A 44 9.30 -5.38 -2.15
CA GLN A 44 7.97 -5.71 -2.64
C GLN A 44 6.94 -5.04 -1.77
N ILE A 45 6.61 -3.82 -2.09
CA ILE A 45 5.70 -3.04 -1.29
C ILE A 45 4.49 -2.66 -2.12
N THR A 46 3.33 -2.99 -1.60
CA THR A 46 2.07 -2.63 -2.23
C THR A 46 1.48 -1.48 -1.44
N VAL A 47 1.01 -0.47 -2.15
CA VAL A 47 0.44 0.71 -1.53
C VAL A 47 -1.05 0.74 -1.83
N THR A 48 -1.86 0.89 -0.81
CA THR A 48 -3.29 1.08 -0.97
C THR A 48 -3.66 2.28 -0.12
N VAL A 49 -4.57 3.08 -0.61
CA VAL A 49 -5.01 4.24 0.16
C VAL A 49 -6.53 4.21 0.26
N GLN A 50 -7.03 4.34 1.47
CA GLN A 50 -8.45 4.39 1.70
C GLN A 50 -8.73 5.51 2.67
N ASN A 51 -9.53 6.46 2.29
CA ASN A 51 -9.85 7.60 3.14
C ASN A 51 -8.61 8.30 3.66
N ARG A 52 -7.64 8.42 2.78
CA ARG A 52 -6.36 9.07 3.08
C ARG A 52 -5.53 8.32 4.11
N VAL A 53 -5.89 7.08 4.38
CA VAL A 53 -5.06 6.22 5.20
C VAL A 53 -4.25 5.34 4.25
N VAL A 54 -2.95 5.43 4.35
CA VAL A 54 -2.06 4.67 3.48
C VAL A 54 -1.80 3.32 4.13
N ILE A 55 -2.01 2.26 3.39
CA ILE A 55 -1.76 0.92 3.88
C ILE A 55 -0.60 0.35 3.10
N LEU A 56 0.46 0.03 3.78
CA LEU A 56 1.65 -0.54 3.16
C LEU A 56 1.66 -2.03 3.47
N ALA A 57 1.75 -2.84 2.46
CA ALA A 57 1.76 -4.29 2.64
C ALA A 57 2.85 -4.88 1.78
N GLY A 58 3.28 -6.06 2.10
CA GLY A 58 4.29 -6.73 1.32
C GLY A 58 5.42 -7.21 2.18
N LEU A 59 6.54 -7.49 1.54
CA LEU A 59 7.69 -8.07 2.20
C LEU A 59 8.90 -7.19 2.03
N VAL A 60 9.61 -6.99 3.10
CA VAL A 60 10.84 -6.20 3.06
C VAL A 60 11.95 -6.96 3.75
N ALA A 61 13.15 -6.55 3.50
CA ALA A 61 14.31 -7.30 3.97
C ALA A 61 14.65 -7.07 5.43
N ASP A 62 14.37 -5.91 5.96
CA ASP A 62 14.77 -5.65 7.32
C ASP A 62 13.87 -4.59 7.97
N PRO A 63 13.95 -4.46 9.29
CA PRO A 63 13.07 -3.54 10.00
C PRO A 63 13.31 -2.08 9.65
N ALA A 64 14.52 -1.74 9.29
CA ALA A 64 14.79 -0.36 8.92
C ALA A 64 14.01 0.03 7.68
N THR A 65 13.88 -0.90 6.75
CA THR A 65 13.09 -0.64 5.55
C THR A 65 11.63 -0.38 5.89
N ARG A 66 11.10 -1.12 6.86
CA ARG A 66 9.73 -0.87 7.29
C ARG A 66 9.55 0.54 7.80
N LEU A 67 10.49 1.01 8.59
CA LEU A 67 10.39 2.36 9.13
C LEU A 67 10.54 3.40 8.04
N VAL A 68 11.47 3.21 7.14
CA VAL A 68 11.68 4.18 6.07
C VAL A 68 10.44 4.26 5.20
N ALA A 69 9.83 3.11 4.90
CA ALA A 69 8.64 3.12 4.05
C ALA A 69 7.53 3.92 4.72
N ALA A 70 7.33 3.73 6.02
CA ALA A 70 6.31 4.48 6.72
C ALA A 70 6.62 5.97 6.75
N GLU A 71 7.88 6.32 6.93
CA GLU A 71 8.25 7.73 6.96
C GLU A 71 8.03 8.38 5.62
N LEU A 72 8.35 7.68 4.54
CA LEU A 72 8.13 8.23 3.22
C LEU A 72 6.64 8.42 2.95
N ALA A 73 5.83 7.49 3.41
CA ALA A 73 4.39 7.63 3.22
C ALA A 73 3.86 8.83 4.02
N TRP A 74 4.33 8.99 5.23
CA TRP A 74 3.88 10.11 6.04
C TRP A 74 4.28 11.46 5.45
N ASP A 75 5.38 11.46 4.69
CA ASP A 75 5.88 12.69 4.12
C ASP A 75 5.02 13.19 2.96
N VAL A 76 4.13 12.42 2.45
CA VAL A 76 3.30 12.83 1.33
C VAL A 76 2.18 13.72 1.85
N PRO A 77 2.02 14.92 1.30
CA PRO A 77 0.97 15.81 1.77
C PRO A 77 -0.40 15.19 1.56
N GLY A 78 -1.25 15.32 2.51
CA GLY A 78 -2.61 14.81 2.42
C GLY A 78 -2.83 13.48 3.10
N VAL A 79 -1.77 12.82 3.52
CA VAL A 79 -1.90 11.55 4.21
C VAL A 79 -2.41 11.79 5.62
N PHE A 80 -3.47 11.09 5.97
CA PHE A 80 -4.05 11.22 7.29
C PHE A 80 -3.42 10.24 8.25
N ASP A 81 -3.14 9.03 7.81
CA ASP A 81 -2.56 8.02 8.67
C ASP A 81 -1.85 7.00 7.82
N VAL A 82 -0.98 6.22 8.42
CA VAL A 82 -0.25 5.19 7.73
C VAL A 82 -0.36 3.89 8.52
N CYS A 83 -0.83 2.85 7.86
CA CYS A 83 -0.90 1.53 8.46
C CYS A 83 0.26 0.72 7.87
N ASN A 84 1.22 0.40 8.67
CA ASN A 84 2.41 -0.29 8.19
C ASN A 84 2.24 -1.78 8.41
N ALA A 85 1.77 -2.48 7.40
CA ALA A 85 1.56 -3.90 7.47
C ALA A 85 2.66 -4.68 6.75
N LEU A 86 3.81 -4.08 6.58
CA LEU A 86 4.92 -4.75 5.93
C LEU A 86 5.47 -5.85 6.84
N ARG A 87 5.88 -6.94 6.22
CA ARG A 87 6.44 -8.04 6.93
C ARG A 87 7.86 -8.27 6.50
N LEU A 88 8.63 -8.87 7.38
CA LEU A 88 9.99 -9.19 7.02
C LEU A 88 10.00 -10.58 6.41
N TYR A 89 10.67 -10.72 5.26
CA TYR A 89 10.73 -12.03 4.70
C TYR A 89 12.02 -12.68 5.17
N GLY A 90 11.99 -13.96 5.26
CA GLY A 90 13.12 -14.67 5.73
C GLY A 90 13.20 -14.70 7.20
N GLY A 91 12.47 -14.02 7.73
CA GLY A 91 12.64 -14.02 9.03
C GLY A 91 11.93 -14.84 9.82
N ARG A 92 11.89 -15.13 10.02
CA ARG A 92 11.46 -15.57 10.76
C ARG A 92 11.73 -15.92 11.61
N ARG A 93 12.01 -15.96 11.86
CA ARG A 93 12.23 -16.25 12.44
C ARG A 93 12.43 -16.36 13.24
N GLY A 94 12.28 -16.26 13.54
CA GLY A 94 12.39 -16.27 14.25
C GLY A 94 12.75 -16.60 14.94
N GLY A 95 12.87 -16.69 15.14
CA GLY A 95 13.10 -16.88 15.77
C GLY A 95 13.53 -17.27 16.34
N ARG A 96 13.78 -17.43 16.43
CA ARG A 96 14.07 -17.71 16.94
C ARG A 96 14.42 -17.81 17.13
#